data_8c4e682731cb3410321e5721fef8e0ce
#
_entry.id   8c4e682731cb3410321e5721fef8e0ce
#
_cell.length_a   1.000
_cell.length_b   1.000
_cell.length_c   1.000
_cell.angle_alpha   90.00
_cell.angle_beta   90.00
_cell.angle_gamma   90.00
#
_symmetry.space_group_name_H-M   'P 1'
#
loop_
_entity.id
_entity.type
_entity.pdbx_description
1 polymer ?
#
loop_
_entity_poly.entity_id
_entity_poly.type
_entity_poly.pdbx_seq_one_letter_code
_entity_poly.pdbx_strand_id
1 'polypeptide(L)'
;LVGSEMCIRDRHSGVAKASTKLQLRYFKESLLKSGFPKARLPKDWIEAFSMLEQLIEQSEAEKKVVFIDEIPWMDTPRSNFITALEYFWNSFASARKDVILIVCGSATSWIINKVLKNHGGLHNRVNLRISLQPFTLHECELYAKSIGMRTTRYELLEYYMVLGGVAFYWSLLDKGKSVAQNIDSLLFSITGQLHNEFNELYDSLFNNPEPYLKVINVLGTIKVGMSRTELLEKIGLSSGANITRILDDLEACGFIRKYNAFGKKRNDTIYQLIDNFT
;
A
#
# COMPACT_ATOMS: atom_id res chain seq x y z
N LEU A 1 -9.78 -7.26 -17.23
CA LEU A 1 -10.54 -8.47 -16.88
C LEU A 1 -11.99 -8.25 -17.31
N VAL A 2 -12.26 -8.57 -18.58
CA VAL A 2 -13.60 -8.55 -19.17
C VAL A 2 -14.11 -9.97 -19.13
N GLY A 3 -15.29 -10.18 -18.54
CA GLY A 3 -16.10 -11.36 -18.81
C GLY A 3 -15.92 -12.51 -17.82
N SER A 4 -16.57 -12.44 -16.69
CA SER A 4 -17.29 -13.56 -16.13
C SER A 4 -18.38 -13.02 -15.19
N GLU A 5 -19.62 -13.33 -15.51
CA GLU A 5 -20.81 -13.06 -14.68
C GLU A 5 -20.85 -13.91 -13.40
N MET A 6 -19.70 -14.43 -12.94
CA MET A 6 -19.59 -15.43 -11.90
C MET A 6 -18.87 -14.95 -10.63
N CYS A 7 -18.78 -13.66 -10.39
CA CYS A 7 -18.12 -13.17 -9.17
C CYS A 7 -19.00 -12.17 -8.44
N ILE A 8 -19.23 -12.40 -7.15
CA ILE A 8 -19.57 -11.30 -6.25
C ILE A 8 -18.35 -10.39 -6.27
N ARG A 9 -18.45 -9.26 -6.97
CA ARG A 9 -17.41 -8.23 -7.00
C ARG A 9 -17.64 -7.26 -5.85
N ASP A 10 -17.47 -7.74 -4.64
CA ASP A 10 -17.64 -6.89 -3.48
C ASP A 10 -16.29 -6.40 -3.03
N ARG A 11 -16.02 -5.15 -3.39
CA ARG A 11 -14.86 -4.42 -2.88
C ARG A 11 -15.30 -3.61 -1.67
N HIS A 12 -14.71 -3.90 -0.53
CA HIS A 12 -14.73 -3.01 0.62
C HIS A 12 -13.35 -2.39 0.80
N SER A 13 -13.30 -1.08 1.08
CA SER A 13 -12.04 -0.36 1.31
C SER A 13 -12.06 0.29 2.68
N GLY A 14 -11.00 0.09 3.46
CA GLY A 14 -10.76 0.82 4.70
C GLY A 14 -10.61 2.32 4.43
N VAL A 15 -11.06 3.13 5.38
CA VAL A 15 -11.00 4.59 5.28
C VAL A 15 -9.95 5.14 6.22
N ALA A 16 -9.03 5.92 5.69
CA ALA A 16 -7.94 6.51 6.44
C ALA A 16 -8.43 7.30 7.67
N LYS A 17 -7.78 7.10 8.80
CA LYS A 17 -8.04 7.83 10.06
C LYS A 17 -9.49 7.74 10.59
N ALA A 18 -10.32 6.83 10.04
CA ALA A 18 -11.70 6.63 10.50
C ALA A 18 -11.76 5.79 11.78
N SER A 19 -12.70 6.11 12.66
CA SER A 19 -12.94 5.31 13.87
C SER A 19 -13.52 3.93 13.52
N THR A 20 -13.36 2.94 14.42
CA THR A 20 -13.94 1.60 14.26
C THR A 20 -15.43 1.65 13.91
N LYS A 21 -16.20 2.50 14.59
CA LYS A 21 -17.65 2.67 14.33
C LYS A 21 -17.93 3.12 12.91
N LEU A 22 -17.10 4.02 12.37
CA LEU A 22 -17.25 4.52 11.00
C LEU A 22 -16.82 3.46 9.97
N GLN A 23 -15.75 2.71 10.23
CA GLN A 23 -15.35 1.56 9.41
C GLN A 23 -16.47 0.53 9.29
N LEU A 24 -17.06 0.15 10.42
CA LEU A 24 -18.19 -0.81 10.47
C LEU A 24 -19.43 -0.28 9.73
N ARG A 25 -19.69 1.02 9.78
CA ARG A 25 -20.76 1.63 8.98
C ARG A 25 -20.51 1.50 7.48
N TYR A 26 -19.29 1.80 7.03
CA TYR A 26 -18.93 1.62 5.61
C TYR A 26 -18.95 0.15 5.18
N PHE A 27 -18.54 -0.76 6.07
CA PHE A 27 -18.64 -2.19 5.79
C PHE A 27 -20.09 -2.62 5.58
N LYS A 28 -21.03 -2.16 6.44
CA LYS A 28 -22.47 -2.37 6.23
C LYS A 28 -22.94 -1.86 4.87
N GLU A 29 -22.53 -0.63 4.48
CA GLU A 29 -22.92 -0.07 3.18
C GLU A 29 -22.38 -0.91 2.00
N SER A 30 -21.19 -1.49 2.15
CA SER A 30 -20.66 -2.43 1.16
C SER A 30 -21.53 -3.68 1.07
N LEU A 31 -21.92 -4.29 2.20
CA LEU A 31 -22.80 -5.46 2.21
C LEU A 31 -24.16 -5.17 1.55
N LEU A 32 -24.75 -3.98 1.81
CA LEU A 32 -26.00 -3.56 1.15
C LEU A 32 -25.85 -3.46 -0.37
N LYS A 33 -24.75 -2.84 -0.84
CA LYS A 33 -24.45 -2.72 -2.28
C LYS A 33 -24.21 -4.07 -2.95
N SER A 34 -23.73 -5.04 -2.18
CA SER A 34 -23.46 -6.40 -2.61
C SER A 34 -24.70 -7.31 -2.62
N GLY A 35 -25.86 -6.75 -2.38
CA GLY A 35 -27.12 -7.50 -2.44
C GLY A 35 -27.54 -8.17 -1.12
N PHE A 36 -27.02 -7.70 0.02
CA PHE A 36 -27.45 -8.18 1.35
C PHE A 36 -28.37 -7.16 2.05
N PRO A 37 -29.69 -7.14 1.72
CA PRO A 37 -30.63 -6.14 2.22
C PRO A 37 -30.88 -6.21 3.73
N LYS A 38 -30.53 -7.34 4.35
CA LYS A 38 -30.64 -7.55 5.81
C LYS A 38 -29.45 -6.99 6.60
N ALA A 39 -28.46 -6.36 5.94
CA ALA A 39 -27.33 -5.79 6.61
C ALA A 39 -27.75 -4.68 7.59
N ARG A 40 -27.39 -4.86 8.85
CA ARG A 40 -27.57 -3.87 9.92
C ARG A 40 -26.19 -3.33 10.35
N LEU A 41 -26.18 -2.27 11.14
CA LEU A 41 -24.92 -1.78 11.68
C LEU A 41 -24.34 -2.82 12.66
N PRO A 42 -23.19 -3.45 12.35
CA PRO A 42 -22.58 -4.43 13.24
C PRO A 42 -22.00 -3.75 14.49
N LYS A 43 -21.98 -4.46 15.61
CA LYS A 43 -21.42 -4.00 16.88
C LYS A 43 -19.90 -4.01 16.85
N ASP A 44 -19.33 -5.01 16.18
CA ASP A 44 -17.91 -5.26 16.05
C ASP A 44 -17.59 -6.00 14.74
N TRP A 45 -16.32 -6.29 14.52
CA TRP A 45 -15.86 -6.98 13.32
C TRP A 45 -16.28 -8.46 13.27
N ILE A 46 -16.52 -9.10 14.41
CA ILE A 46 -17.01 -10.50 14.45
C ILE A 46 -18.43 -10.54 13.85
N GLU A 47 -19.31 -9.63 14.31
CA GLU A 47 -20.66 -9.53 13.76
C GLU A 47 -20.65 -9.10 12.28
N ALA A 48 -19.72 -8.21 11.91
CA ALA A 48 -19.55 -7.78 10.52
C ALA A 48 -19.18 -8.94 9.59
N PHE A 49 -18.22 -9.76 9.98
CA PHE A 49 -17.84 -10.94 9.19
C PHE A 49 -18.92 -12.03 9.21
N SER A 50 -19.69 -12.19 10.29
CA SER A 50 -20.84 -13.10 10.30
C SER A 50 -21.93 -12.69 9.28
N MET A 51 -22.14 -11.38 9.05
CA MET A 51 -23.02 -10.91 7.96
C MET A 51 -22.44 -11.21 6.58
N LEU A 52 -21.11 -11.11 6.42
CA LEU A 52 -20.43 -11.50 5.18
C LEU A 52 -20.56 -13.00 4.91
N GLU A 53 -20.46 -13.86 5.93
CA GLU A 53 -20.72 -15.30 5.83
C GLU A 53 -22.12 -15.56 5.27
N GLN A 54 -23.15 -14.91 5.83
CA GLN A 54 -24.53 -15.04 5.38
C GLN A 54 -24.71 -14.58 3.92
N LEU A 55 -24.06 -13.48 3.51
CA LEU A 55 -24.06 -13.03 2.12
C LEU A 55 -23.42 -14.09 1.19
N ILE A 56 -22.27 -14.64 1.59
CA ILE A 56 -21.57 -15.68 0.83
C ILE A 56 -22.43 -16.94 0.69
N GLU A 57 -23.14 -17.36 1.75
CA GLU A 57 -24.02 -18.52 1.75
C GLU A 57 -25.25 -18.33 0.85
N GLN A 58 -25.81 -17.13 0.80
CA GLN A 58 -26.97 -16.79 -0.03
C GLN A 58 -26.63 -16.64 -1.52
N SER A 59 -25.35 -16.51 -1.85
CA SER A 59 -24.90 -16.33 -3.22
C SER A 59 -24.91 -17.65 -4.00
N GLU A 60 -25.54 -17.66 -5.16
CA GLU A 60 -25.55 -18.79 -6.11
C GLU A 60 -24.32 -18.80 -7.04
N ALA A 61 -23.44 -17.78 -6.99
CA ALA A 61 -22.26 -17.72 -7.83
C ALA A 61 -21.33 -18.93 -7.60
N GLU A 62 -20.76 -19.49 -8.66
CA GLU A 62 -19.81 -20.60 -8.56
C GLU A 62 -18.55 -20.24 -7.77
N LYS A 63 -18.05 -19.02 -7.95
CA LYS A 63 -16.91 -18.46 -7.21
C LYS A 63 -17.30 -17.14 -6.55
N LYS A 64 -16.96 -17.02 -5.28
CA LYS A 64 -17.20 -15.83 -4.45
C LYS A 64 -15.85 -15.16 -4.18
N VAL A 65 -15.65 -13.97 -4.74
CA VAL A 65 -14.44 -13.19 -4.51
C VAL A 65 -14.74 -12.07 -3.52
N VAL A 66 -14.16 -12.15 -2.36
CA VAL A 66 -14.20 -11.11 -1.33
C VAL A 66 -12.92 -10.31 -1.42
N PHE A 67 -13.02 -9.03 -1.79
CA PHE A 67 -11.88 -8.13 -1.90
C PHE A 67 -11.95 -7.06 -0.81
N ILE A 68 -11.00 -7.10 0.12
CA ILE A 68 -10.90 -6.14 1.23
C ILE A 68 -9.63 -5.31 1.02
N ASP A 69 -9.84 -4.05 0.67
CA ASP A 69 -8.78 -3.11 0.36
C ASP A 69 -8.44 -2.24 1.58
N GLU A 70 -7.20 -1.79 1.65
CA GLU A 70 -6.70 -0.92 2.72
C GLU A 70 -6.99 -1.45 4.14
N ILE A 71 -6.75 -2.76 4.35
CA ILE A 71 -6.99 -3.41 5.64
C ILE A 71 -6.24 -2.77 6.83
N PRO A 72 -5.05 -2.12 6.66
CA PRO A 72 -4.39 -1.43 7.75
C PRO A 72 -5.25 -0.36 8.42
N TRP A 73 -6.13 0.33 7.67
CA TRP A 73 -7.01 1.35 8.21
C TRP A 73 -8.17 0.79 9.04
N MET A 74 -8.50 -0.49 8.85
CA MET A 74 -9.55 -1.16 9.65
C MET A 74 -9.05 -1.68 10.98
N ASP A 75 -7.73 -1.95 11.10
CA ASP A 75 -7.08 -2.39 12.34
C ASP A 75 -6.86 -1.20 13.30
N THR A 76 -7.94 -0.53 13.67
CA THR A 76 -7.88 0.58 14.63
C THR A 76 -7.62 0.07 16.05
N PRO A 77 -7.08 0.89 16.95
CA PRO A 77 -6.81 0.46 18.32
C PRO A 77 -8.04 -0.17 18.99
N ARG A 78 -7.89 -1.36 19.56
CA ARG A 78 -8.93 -2.14 20.25
C ARG A 78 -10.09 -2.61 19.35
N SER A 79 -9.96 -2.54 18.03
CA SER A 79 -11.01 -3.00 17.10
C SER A 79 -11.13 -4.52 17.03
N ASN A 80 -10.08 -5.26 17.38
CA ASN A 80 -9.95 -6.71 17.19
C ASN A 80 -10.18 -7.15 15.72
N PHE A 81 -9.90 -6.26 14.75
CA PHE A 81 -10.13 -6.53 13.34
C PHE A 81 -9.39 -7.79 12.86
N ILE A 82 -8.09 -7.89 13.15
CA ILE A 82 -7.28 -9.04 12.74
C ILE A 82 -7.82 -10.33 13.36
N THR A 83 -8.16 -10.32 14.64
CA THR A 83 -8.73 -11.50 15.33
C THR A 83 -10.04 -11.94 14.69
N ALA A 84 -10.89 -11.00 14.30
CA ALA A 84 -12.15 -11.29 13.65
C ALA A 84 -11.93 -11.84 12.21
N LEU A 85 -10.96 -11.28 11.46
CA LEU A 85 -10.57 -11.78 10.14
C LEU A 85 -9.98 -13.20 10.22
N GLU A 86 -9.15 -13.48 11.23
CA GLU A 86 -8.61 -14.81 11.51
C GLU A 86 -9.73 -15.80 11.81
N TYR A 87 -10.69 -15.40 12.63
CA TYR A 87 -11.85 -16.23 12.96
C TYR A 87 -12.68 -16.55 11.72
N PHE A 88 -13.06 -15.54 10.96
CA PHE A 88 -13.78 -15.70 9.69
C PHE A 88 -13.06 -16.67 8.74
N TRP A 89 -11.76 -16.48 8.55
CA TRP A 89 -11.00 -17.36 7.67
C TRP A 89 -10.96 -18.80 8.18
N ASN A 90 -10.60 -19.01 9.44
CA ASN A 90 -10.36 -20.34 9.98
C ASN A 90 -11.67 -21.13 10.23
N SER A 91 -12.75 -20.46 10.65
CA SER A 91 -14.02 -21.12 10.96
C SER A 91 -14.92 -21.34 9.74
N PHE A 92 -14.81 -20.47 8.72
CA PHE A 92 -15.74 -20.48 7.59
C PHE A 92 -15.05 -20.58 6.23
N ALA A 93 -14.21 -19.59 5.86
CA ALA A 93 -13.75 -19.45 4.50
C ALA A 93 -12.73 -20.52 4.08
N SER A 94 -11.86 -20.98 4.99
CA SER A 94 -10.78 -21.93 4.69
C SER A 94 -11.27 -23.32 4.27
N ALA A 95 -12.45 -23.73 4.71
CA ALA A 95 -13.07 -25.00 4.34
C ALA A 95 -13.76 -24.95 2.97
N ARG A 96 -13.96 -23.77 2.40
CA ARG A 96 -14.71 -23.55 1.17
C ARG A 96 -13.77 -23.43 -0.04
N LYS A 97 -14.05 -24.22 -1.07
CA LYS A 97 -13.30 -24.20 -2.35
C LYS A 97 -13.81 -23.12 -3.32
N ASP A 98 -14.94 -22.52 -3.01
CA ASP A 98 -15.62 -21.51 -3.83
C ASP A 98 -15.38 -20.09 -3.36
N VAL A 99 -14.70 -19.87 -2.22
CA VAL A 99 -14.36 -18.55 -1.67
C VAL A 99 -12.91 -18.20 -1.94
N ILE A 100 -12.71 -17.00 -2.49
CA ILE A 100 -11.40 -16.39 -2.67
C ILE A 100 -11.39 -15.09 -1.86
N LEU A 101 -10.56 -15.04 -0.82
CA LEU A 101 -10.34 -13.83 -0.04
C LEU A 101 -9.07 -13.12 -0.52
N ILE A 102 -9.23 -11.89 -0.97
CA ILE A 102 -8.14 -11.01 -1.38
C ILE A 102 -8.08 -9.85 -0.39
N VAL A 103 -6.93 -9.66 0.23
CA VAL A 103 -6.68 -8.54 1.13
C VAL A 103 -5.51 -7.72 0.60
N CYS A 104 -5.62 -6.39 0.64
CA CYS A 104 -4.53 -5.53 0.24
C CYS A 104 -4.43 -4.28 1.13
N GLY A 105 -3.35 -3.54 0.95
CA GLY A 105 -3.11 -2.27 1.64
C GLY A 105 -1.77 -1.69 1.23
N SER A 106 -1.70 -0.37 1.24
CA SER A 106 -0.51 0.40 0.91
C SER A 106 0.58 0.31 1.99
N ALA A 107 0.20 0.15 3.27
CA ALA A 107 1.14 -0.01 4.38
C ALA A 107 1.79 -1.41 4.38
N THR A 108 2.79 -1.59 3.52
CA THR A 108 3.48 -2.88 3.29
C THR A 108 4.04 -3.47 4.58
N SER A 109 4.64 -2.65 5.45
CA SER A 109 5.18 -3.10 6.74
C SER A 109 4.09 -3.66 7.66
N TRP A 110 2.89 -3.07 7.66
CA TRP A 110 1.76 -3.57 8.42
C TRP A 110 1.33 -4.95 7.91
N ILE A 111 1.16 -5.12 6.58
CA ILE A 111 0.80 -6.40 5.95
C ILE A 111 1.83 -7.47 6.31
N ILE A 112 3.13 -7.16 6.18
CA ILE A 112 4.20 -8.10 6.52
C ILE A 112 4.13 -8.51 7.99
N ASN A 113 3.98 -7.56 8.91
CA ASN A 113 4.06 -7.82 10.33
C ASN A 113 2.77 -8.44 10.90
N LYS A 114 1.60 -8.01 10.43
CA LYS A 114 0.30 -8.44 10.97
C LYS A 114 -0.33 -9.62 10.25
N VAL A 115 -0.02 -9.81 8.96
CA VAL A 115 -0.60 -10.89 8.16
C VAL A 115 0.42 -11.99 7.89
N LEU A 116 1.61 -11.64 7.38
CA LEU A 116 2.57 -12.63 6.91
C LEU A 116 3.46 -13.20 8.03
N LYS A 117 3.96 -12.35 8.94
CA LYS A 117 4.86 -12.75 10.05
C LYS A 117 4.12 -12.99 11.35
N ASN A 118 2.82 -12.74 11.40
CA ASN A 118 2.04 -12.99 12.60
C ASN A 118 2.01 -14.50 12.90
N HIS A 119 2.44 -14.88 14.11
CA HIS A 119 2.37 -16.26 14.58
C HIS A 119 0.94 -16.67 15.03
N GLY A 120 -0.06 -15.85 14.73
CA GLY A 120 -1.48 -16.11 15.00
C GLY A 120 -2.18 -16.98 13.95
N GLY A 121 -3.50 -16.90 13.89
CA GLY A 121 -4.37 -17.75 13.08
C GLY A 121 -4.23 -17.60 11.56
N LEU A 122 -3.58 -16.53 11.06
CA LEU A 122 -3.28 -16.34 9.64
C LEU A 122 -1.91 -16.92 9.22
N HIS A 123 -1.12 -17.42 10.17
CA HIS A 123 0.19 -18.00 9.86
C HIS A 123 0.05 -19.17 8.87
N ASN A 124 0.83 -19.15 7.78
CA ASN A 124 0.78 -20.14 6.69
C ASN A 124 -0.58 -20.30 6.00
N ARG A 125 -1.49 -19.30 6.12
CA ARG A 125 -2.81 -19.29 5.45
C ARG A 125 -2.81 -18.50 4.14
N VAL A 126 -1.79 -17.68 3.91
CA VAL A 126 -1.65 -16.92 2.68
C VAL A 126 -1.12 -17.85 1.58
N ASN A 127 -1.97 -18.14 0.59
CA ASN A 127 -1.65 -19.03 -0.52
C ASN A 127 -0.86 -18.33 -1.63
N LEU A 128 -1.12 -17.03 -1.84
CA LEU A 128 -0.47 -16.22 -2.85
C LEU A 128 -0.17 -14.82 -2.32
N ARG A 129 1.04 -14.37 -2.53
CA ARG A 129 1.47 -13.00 -2.26
C ARG A 129 1.81 -12.32 -3.57
N ILE A 130 1.16 -11.17 -3.83
CA ILE A 130 1.44 -10.32 -4.98
C ILE A 130 2.02 -9.01 -4.44
N SER A 131 3.26 -8.71 -4.81
CA SER A 131 3.89 -7.43 -4.53
C SER A 131 3.90 -6.63 -5.82
N LEU A 132 3.00 -5.65 -5.93
CA LEU A 132 2.96 -4.75 -7.09
C LEU A 132 4.16 -3.82 -7.01
N GLN A 133 5.01 -3.89 -8.01
CA GLN A 133 6.15 -3.00 -8.16
C GLN A 133 5.77 -1.80 -9.03
N PRO A 134 6.43 -0.66 -8.87
CA PRO A 134 6.35 0.41 -9.85
C PRO A 134 6.72 -0.10 -11.24
N PHE A 135 6.17 0.52 -12.27
CA PHE A 135 6.53 0.20 -13.66
C PHE A 135 8.03 0.34 -13.89
N THR A 136 8.59 -0.61 -14.60
CA THR A 136 9.92 -0.46 -15.20
C THR A 136 9.89 0.59 -16.31
N LEU A 137 11.04 1.11 -16.72
CA LEU A 137 11.10 2.08 -17.83
C LEU A 137 10.45 1.53 -19.12
N HIS A 138 10.58 0.22 -19.37
CA HIS A 138 9.92 -0.44 -20.49
C HIS A 138 8.39 -0.44 -20.36
N GLU A 139 7.87 -0.74 -19.17
CA GLU A 139 6.42 -0.71 -18.92
C GLU A 139 5.87 0.71 -18.98
N CYS A 140 6.64 1.72 -18.57
CA CYS A 140 6.30 3.13 -18.80
C CYS A 140 6.23 3.47 -20.29
N GLU A 141 7.14 2.95 -21.12
CA GLU A 141 7.08 3.10 -22.58
C GLU A 141 5.81 2.47 -23.17
N LEU A 142 5.46 1.26 -22.71
CA LEU A 142 4.22 0.58 -23.15
C LEU A 142 2.98 1.35 -22.69
N TYR A 143 2.96 1.84 -21.46
CA TYR A 143 1.87 2.64 -20.95
C TYR A 143 1.69 3.94 -21.73
N ALA A 144 2.77 4.71 -21.95
CA ALA A 144 2.75 5.94 -22.73
C ALA A 144 2.19 5.70 -24.14
N LYS A 145 2.61 4.63 -24.81
CA LYS A 145 2.06 4.21 -26.11
C LYS A 145 0.56 3.87 -26.02
N SER A 146 0.14 3.15 -25.00
CA SER A 146 -1.26 2.72 -24.82
C SER A 146 -2.22 3.90 -24.67
N ILE A 147 -1.77 4.97 -24.02
CA ILE A 147 -2.55 6.21 -23.89
C ILE A 147 -2.36 7.16 -25.08
N GLY A 148 -1.62 6.78 -26.12
CA GLY A 148 -1.39 7.59 -27.35
C GLY A 148 -0.44 8.78 -27.16
N MET A 149 0.44 8.70 -26.18
CA MET A 149 1.48 9.70 -25.93
C MET A 149 2.63 9.52 -26.93
N ARG A 150 3.02 10.60 -27.61
CA ARG A 150 4.15 10.60 -28.57
C ARG A 150 5.37 11.16 -27.87
N THR A 151 6.27 10.29 -27.42
CA THR A 151 7.50 10.64 -26.71
C THR A 151 8.69 9.94 -27.31
N THR A 152 9.84 10.59 -27.29
CA THR A 152 11.13 9.97 -27.55
C THR A 152 11.56 9.13 -26.34
N ARG A 153 12.52 8.23 -26.54
CA ARG A 153 13.09 7.47 -25.40
C ARG A 153 13.83 8.35 -24.40
N TYR A 154 14.36 9.46 -24.85
CA TYR A 154 15.02 10.42 -23.98
C TYR A 154 13.99 11.11 -23.06
N GLU A 155 12.90 11.61 -23.61
CA GLU A 155 11.80 12.19 -22.85
C GLU A 155 11.16 11.19 -21.86
N LEU A 156 11.02 9.91 -22.26
CA LEU A 156 10.58 8.85 -21.37
C LEU A 156 11.54 8.69 -20.17
N LEU A 157 12.84 8.75 -20.40
CA LEU A 157 13.84 8.70 -19.35
C LEU A 157 13.74 9.91 -18.41
N GLU A 158 13.55 11.11 -18.96
CA GLU A 158 13.36 12.34 -18.16
C GLU A 158 12.12 12.21 -17.26
N TYR A 159 10.98 11.77 -17.79
CA TYR A 159 9.79 11.51 -16.99
C TYR A 159 10.06 10.46 -15.91
N TYR A 160 10.73 9.36 -16.27
CA TYR A 160 11.02 8.28 -15.33
C TYR A 160 11.94 8.72 -14.19
N MET A 161 12.90 9.58 -14.47
CA MET A 161 13.81 10.15 -13.45
C MET A 161 13.08 11.01 -12.42
N VAL A 162 11.94 11.62 -12.79
CA VAL A 162 11.17 12.50 -11.90
C VAL A 162 9.99 11.76 -11.27
N LEU A 163 9.22 11.00 -12.07
CA LEU A 163 7.97 10.38 -11.63
C LEU A 163 8.13 8.92 -11.18
N GLY A 164 9.31 8.34 -11.40
CA GLY A 164 9.50 6.90 -11.22
C GLY A 164 8.56 6.09 -12.10
N GLY A 165 8.23 4.88 -11.65
CA GLY A 165 7.30 3.98 -12.33
C GLY A 165 5.88 4.00 -11.75
N VAL A 166 5.46 5.04 -11.05
CA VAL A 166 4.13 5.10 -10.42
C VAL A 166 3.06 5.36 -11.48
N ALA A 167 2.27 4.34 -11.81
CA ALA A 167 1.26 4.40 -12.89
C ALA A 167 0.31 5.60 -12.76
N PHE A 168 -0.06 5.96 -11.54
CA PHE A 168 -0.92 7.13 -11.28
C PHE A 168 -0.27 8.41 -11.78
N TYR A 169 1.00 8.68 -11.48
CA TYR A 169 1.69 9.89 -11.92
C TYR A 169 1.78 9.98 -13.44
N TRP A 170 2.00 8.84 -14.11
CA TRP A 170 2.00 8.77 -15.58
C TRP A 170 0.62 9.04 -16.17
N SER A 171 -0.47 8.71 -15.46
CA SER A 171 -1.83 8.99 -15.92
C SER A 171 -2.19 10.48 -15.92
N LEU A 172 -1.44 11.29 -15.19
CA LEU A 172 -1.65 12.74 -15.07
C LEU A 172 -0.97 13.54 -16.19
N LEU A 173 -0.12 12.89 -17.00
CA LEU A 173 0.63 13.57 -18.06
C LEU A 173 -0.28 14.05 -19.19
N ASP A 174 -0.13 15.31 -19.54
CA ASP A 174 -0.79 15.93 -20.70
C ASP A 174 0.03 15.66 -21.97
N LYS A 175 -0.60 15.02 -22.94
CA LYS A 175 0.02 14.63 -24.22
C LYS A 175 0.40 15.83 -25.10
N GLY A 176 -0.22 16.98 -24.86
CA GLY A 176 0.03 18.23 -25.61
C GLY A 176 1.17 19.07 -25.04
N LYS A 177 1.76 18.65 -23.91
CA LYS A 177 2.82 19.39 -23.22
C LYS A 177 4.17 18.71 -23.35
N SER A 178 5.25 19.52 -23.34
CA SER A 178 6.61 19.01 -23.20
C SER A 178 6.86 18.41 -21.80
N VAL A 179 7.98 17.70 -21.62
CA VAL A 179 8.40 17.15 -20.33
C VAL A 179 8.46 18.26 -19.26
N ALA A 180 9.16 19.34 -19.56
CA ALA A 180 9.30 20.46 -18.63
C ALA A 180 7.95 21.09 -18.25
N GLN A 181 7.04 21.27 -19.23
CA GLN A 181 5.71 21.82 -18.96
C GLN A 181 4.83 20.90 -18.11
N ASN A 182 4.89 19.57 -18.33
CA ASN A 182 4.19 18.60 -17.51
C ASN A 182 4.74 18.62 -16.06
N ILE A 183 6.06 18.55 -15.90
CA ILE A 183 6.70 18.56 -14.58
C ILE A 183 6.38 19.84 -13.83
N ASP A 184 6.51 21.01 -14.49
CA ASP A 184 6.16 22.29 -13.88
C ASP A 184 4.71 22.35 -13.43
N SER A 185 3.78 21.95 -14.31
CA SER A 185 2.35 22.01 -14.01
C SER A 185 1.91 21.01 -12.94
N LEU A 186 2.55 19.85 -12.81
CA LEU A 186 2.16 18.82 -11.85
C LEU A 186 2.80 19.01 -10.48
N LEU A 187 4.10 19.40 -10.43
CA LEU A 187 4.88 19.39 -9.20
C LEU A 187 5.13 20.79 -8.63
N PHE A 188 5.36 21.79 -9.49
CA PHE A 188 5.78 23.12 -9.03
C PHE A 188 4.65 24.16 -9.03
N SER A 189 3.62 23.95 -9.81
CA SER A 189 2.41 24.80 -9.74
C SER A 189 1.70 24.61 -8.39
N ILE A 190 1.26 25.70 -7.75
CA ILE A 190 0.46 25.66 -6.51
C ILE A 190 -0.81 24.80 -6.66
N THR A 191 -1.37 24.74 -7.86
CA THR A 191 -2.56 23.94 -8.20
C THR A 191 -2.18 22.59 -8.80
N GLY A 192 -0.90 22.23 -8.83
CA GLY A 192 -0.40 20.97 -9.37
C GLY A 192 -0.87 19.78 -8.53
N GLN A 193 -1.31 18.73 -9.21
CA GLN A 193 -1.87 17.55 -8.53
C GLN A 193 -0.85 16.80 -7.67
N LEU A 194 0.44 16.96 -7.94
CA LEU A 194 1.54 16.36 -7.19
C LEU A 194 2.31 17.38 -6.32
N HIS A 195 1.79 18.62 -6.20
CA HIS A 195 2.47 19.68 -5.46
C HIS A 195 2.73 19.32 -3.98
N ASN A 196 1.78 18.65 -3.34
CA ASN A 196 1.87 18.22 -1.94
C ASN A 196 2.11 16.70 -1.79
N GLU A 197 2.28 15.99 -2.90
CA GLU A 197 2.32 14.53 -2.92
C GLU A 197 3.37 13.94 -1.96
N PHE A 198 4.53 14.58 -1.84
CA PHE A 198 5.57 14.15 -0.91
C PHE A 198 5.04 14.01 0.54
N ASN A 199 4.34 15.01 1.05
CA ASN A 199 3.81 14.97 2.41
C ASN A 199 2.60 14.03 2.50
N GLU A 200 1.69 14.07 1.53
CA GLU A 200 0.48 13.26 1.49
C GLU A 200 0.81 11.77 1.41
N LEU A 201 1.84 11.38 0.68
CA LEU A 201 2.31 10.00 0.58
C LEU A 201 2.72 9.45 1.95
N TYR A 202 3.58 10.17 2.69
CA TYR A 202 4.01 9.74 4.02
C TYR A 202 2.87 9.76 5.04
N ASP A 203 1.97 10.73 4.97
CA ASP A 203 0.77 10.81 5.80
C ASP A 203 -0.19 9.63 5.56
N SER A 204 -0.23 9.12 4.33
CA SER A 204 -1.06 7.97 3.98
C SER A 204 -0.48 6.64 4.45
N LEU A 205 0.86 6.53 4.49
CA LEU A 205 1.55 5.29 4.82
C LEU A 205 1.82 5.11 6.33
N PHE A 206 2.01 6.22 7.05
CA PHE A 206 2.45 6.19 8.44
C PHE A 206 1.53 7.02 9.34
N ASN A 207 1.09 6.43 10.45
CA ASN A 207 0.25 7.14 11.45
C ASN A 207 0.96 8.34 12.09
N ASN A 208 2.29 8.30 12.17
CA ASN A 208 3.15 9.39 12.61
C ASN A 208 4.32 9.52 11.62
N PRO A 209 4.19 10.31 10.55
CA PRO A 209 5.16 10.38 9.46
C PRO A 209 6.43 11.14 9.81
N GLU A 210 6.41 12.05 10.80
CA GLU A 210 7.51 12.94 11.12
C GLU A 210 8.88 12.24 11.34
N PRO A 211 8.98 11.12 12.10
CA PRO A 211 10.23 10.40 12.26
C PRO A 211 10.76 9.79 10.96
N TYR A 212 9.84 9.35 10.08
CA TYR A 212 10.20 8.80 8.76
C TYR A 212 10.73 9.90 7.83
N LEU A 213 10.07 11.05 7.79
CA LEU A 213 10.49 12.22 7.02
C LEU A 213 11.87 12.72 7.45
N LYS A 214 12.19 12.71 8.75
CA LYS A 214 13.54 13.07 9.24
C LYS A 214 14.61 12.14 8.65
N VAL A 215 14.36 10.84 8.60
CA VAL A 215 15.27 9.85 8.01
C VAL A 215 15.45 10.10 6.52
N ILE A 216 14.37 10.26 5.79
CA ILE A 216 14.35 10.47 4.35
C ILE A 216 15.08 11.77 3.98
N ASN A 217 14.77 12.87 4.66
CA ASN A 217 15.41 14.17 4.40
C ASN A 217 16.94 14.10 4.59
N VAL A 218 17.41 13.38 5.60
CA VAL A 218 18.86 13.20 5.81
C VAL A 218 19.46 12.31 4.74
N LEU A 219 18.80 11.20 4.38
CA LEU A 219 19.28 10.29 3.31
C LEU A 219 19.29 10.97 1.94
N GLY A 220 18.34 11.86 1.65
CA GLY A 220 18.26 12.64 0.42
C GLY A 220 19.45 13.57 0.20
N THR A 221 20.16 13.95 1.25
CA THR A 221 21.37 14.82 1.12
C THR A 221 22.60 14.07 0.60
N ILE A 222 22.59 12.73 0.59
CA ILE A 222 23.79 11.92 0.25
C ILE A 222 23.42 10.78 -0.70
N LYS A 223 23.81 10.90 -1.97
CA LYS A 223 23.50 9.93 -3.03
C LYS A 223 24.05 8.51 -2.79
N VAL A 224 25.19 8.39 -2.12
CA VAL A 224 25.84 7.09 -1.85
C VAL A 224 25.25 6.39 -0.62
N GLY A 225 24.35 7.04 0.10
CA GLY A 225 23.82 6.55 1.36
C GLY A 225 24.77 6.73 2.54
N MET A 226 24.35 6.30 3.72
CA MET A 226 25.13 6.41 4.95
C MET A 226 24.91 5.22 5.87
N SER A 227 25.84 5.02 6.79
CA SER A 227 25.72 4.02 7.85
C SER A 227 24.63 4.40 8.86
N ARG A 228 24.18 3.42 9.64
CA ARG A 228 23.23 3.68 10.72
C ARG A 228 23.74 4.67 11.74
N THR A 229 25.03 4.60 12.08
CA THR A 229 25.65 5.49 13.06
C THR A 229 25.65 6.94 12.58
N GLU A 230 26.11 7.17 11.35
CA GLU A 230 26.10 8.50 10.72
C GLU A 230 24.69 9.08 10.62
N LEU A 231 23.71 8.22 10.27
CA LEU A 231 22.31 8.62 10.19
C LEU A 231 21.77 9.08 11.55
N LEU A 232 22.04 8.32 12.62
CA LEU A 232 21.60 8.65 13.96
C LEU A 232 22.21 9.95 14.49
N GLU A 233 23.49 10.15 14.23
CA GLU A 233 24.20 11.40 14.59
C GLU A 233 23.56 12.60 13.90
N LYS A 234 23.27 12.49 12.60
CA LYS A 234 22.66 13.59 11.82
C LYS A 234 21.23 13.90 12.22
N ILE A 235 20.44 12.88 12.59
CA ILE A 235 19.05 13.07 13.01
C ILE A 235 18.98 13.56 14.47
N GLY A 236 20.03 13.37 15.26
CA GLY A 236 20.05 13.68 16.69
C GLY A 236 19.26 12.68 17.53
N LEU A 237 19.16 11.42 17.09
CA LEU A 237 18.45 10.36 17.82
C LEU A 237 19.43 9.35 18.40
N SER A 238 19.07 8.81 19.57
CA SER A 238 19.76 7.67 20.15
C SER A 238 19.40 6.36 19.44
N SER A 239 20.33 5.41 19.42
CA SER A 239 20.07 4.07 18.92
C SER A 239 19.01 3.37 19.76
N GLY A 240 18.01 2.75 19.09
CA GLY A 240 16.94 2.02 19.77
C GLY A 240 16.05 1.24 18.80
N ALA A 241 15.09 0.50 19.36
CA ALA A 241 14.14 -0.31 18.59
C ALA A 241 13.27 0.53 17.63
N ASN A 242 13.00 1.79 17.98
CA ASN A 242 12.17 2.67 17.17
C ASN A 242 12.81 2.99 15.82
N ILE A 243 14.12 3.35 15.78
CA ILE A 243 14.80 3.64 14.52
C ILE A 243 14.96 2.38 13.65
N THR A 244 15.16 1.22 14.27
CA THR A 244 15.19 -0.05 13.51
C THR A 244 13.89 -0.28 12.79
N ARG A 245 12.76 -0.08 13.49
CA ARG A 245 11.44 -0.21 12.89
C ARG A 245 11.22 0.78 11.74
N ILE A 246 11.61 2.05 11.92
CA ILE A 246 11.48 3.08 10.88
C ILE A 246 12.26 2.68 9.62
N LEU A 247 13.51 2.21 9.78
CA LEU A 247 14.34 1.78 8.65
C LEU A 247 13.78 0.53 7.96
N ASP A 248 13.28 -0.45 8.74
CA ASP A 248 12.66 -1.64 8.18
C ASP A 248 11.33 -1.31 7.45
N ASP A 249 10.53 -0.40 7.98
CA ASP A 249 9.30 0.07 7.35
C ASP A 249 9.60 0.81 6.03
N LEU A 250 10.57 1.72 6.01
CA LEU A 250 10.99 2.44 4.80
C LEU A 250 11.55 1.50 3.73
N GLU A 251 12.33 0.49 4.12
CA GLU A 251 12.82 -0.55 3.20
C GLU A 251 11.66 -1.38 2.65
N ALA A 252 10.72 -1.80 3.51
CA ALA A 252 9.56 -2.57 3.11
C ALA A 252 8.65 -1.81 2.13
N CYS A 253 8.56 -0.49 2.27
CA CYS A 253 7.81 0.40 1.38
C CYS A 253 8.59 0.78 0.10
N GLY A 254 9.87 0.39 -0.01
CA GLY A 254 10.69 0.65 -1.21
C GLY A 254 11.28 2.05 -1.31
N PHE A 255 11.24 2.85 -0.24
CA PHE A 255 11.86 4.18 -0.22
C PHE A 255 13.38 4.11 -0.11
N ILE A 256 13.88 3.17 0.67
CA ILE A 256 15.31 2.98 0.88
C ILE A 256 15.70 1.53 0.59
N ARG A 257 16.98 1.34 0.31
CA ARG A 257 17.61 0.03 0.31
C ARG A 257 18.72 -0.03 1.33
N LYS A 258 18.99 -1.24 1.83
CA LYS A 258 20.16 -1.52 2.65
C LYS A 258 21.08 -2.49 1.92
N TYR A 259 22.37 -2.21 1.99
CA TYR A 259 23.41 -3.08 1.45
C TYR A 259 24.68 -3.01 2.27
N ASN A 260 25.50 -4.04 2.18
CA ASN A 260 26.82 -4.02 2.80
C ASN A 260 27.85 -3.55 1.78
N ALA A 261 28.72 -2.61 2.16
CA ALA A 261 29.84 -2.24 1.32
C ALA A 261 30.73 -3.44 1.05
N PHE A 262 31.27 -3.54 -0.17
CA PHE A 262 32.13 -4.66 -0.58
C PHE A 262 33.29 -4.86 0.40
N GLY A 263 33.48 -6.11 0.85
CA GLY A 263 34.53 -6.48 1.83
C GLY A 263 34.26 -6.06 3.28
N LYS A 264 33.10 -5.47 3.59
CA LYS A 264 32.73 -5.02 4.95
C LYS A 264 31.84 -6.02 5.68
N LYS A 265 31.88 -6.00 7.02
CA LYS A 265 31.05 -6.87 7.87
C LYS A 265 29.62 -6.32 7.96
N ARG A 266 28.70 -7.18 8.45
CA ARG A 266 27.27 -6.85 8.61
C ARG A 266 26.97 -5.59 9.43
N ASN A 267 27.90 -5.14 10.26
CA ASN A 267 27.76 -3.90 11.06
C ASN A 267 27.96 -2.60 10.25
N ASP A 268 28.45 -2.72 9.01
CA ASP A 268 28.70 -1.59 8.11
C ASP A 268 27.61 -1.47 7.04
N THR A 269 26.37 -1.80 7.40
CA THR A 269 25.20 -1.67 6.50
C THR A 269 24.98 -0.21 6.13
N ILE A 270 24.89 0.07 4.83
CA ILE A 270 24.58 1.36 4.26
C ILE A 270 23.11 1.43 3.93
N TYR A 271 22.45 2.53 4.28
CA TYR A 271 21.09 2.88 3.93
C TYR A 271 21.13 3.95 2.85
N GLN A 272 20.42 3.75 1.77
CA GLN A 272 20.40 4.64 0.62
C GLN A 272 18.97 4.86 0.16
N LEU A 273 18.63 6.12 -0.12
CA LEU A 273 17.38 6.50 -0.77
C LEU A 273 17.37 5.97 -2.21
N ILE A 274 16.29 5.33 -2.63
CA ILE A 274 16.13 4.78 -3.98
C ILE A 274 14.85 5.22 -4.67
N ASP A 275 13.90 5.77 -3.93
CA ASP A 275 12.69 6.31 -4.53
C ASP A 275 13.01 7.55 -5.38
N ASN A 276 12.48 7.56 -6.61
CA ASN A 276 12.78 8.63 -7.57
C ASN A 276 11.98 9.91 -7.31
N PHE A 277 10.85 9.80 -6.61
CA PHE A 277 9.99 10.94 -6.31
C PHE A 277 10.40 11.64 -5.02
N THR A 278 11.01 10.92 -4.11
CA THR A 278 11.50 11.41 -2.81
C THR A 278 12.93 11.92 -2.93
#